data_67832666641a83cea9f3821865c88ca4
#
_entry.id   67832666641a83cea9f3821865c88ca4
#
_cell.length_a   1.000
_cell.length_b   1.000
_cell.length_c   1.000
_cell.angle_alpha   90.00
_cell.angle_beta   90.00
_cell.angle_gamma   90.00
#
_symmetry.space_group_name_H-M   'P 1'
#
loop_
_entity.id
_entity.type
_entity.pdbx_description
1 polymer ?
#
loop_
_entity_poly.entity_id
_entity_poly.type
_entity_poly.pdbx_seq_one_letter_code
_entity_poly.pdbx_strand_id
1 'polypeptide(L)'
;MENKEEKPKIPQNDFCKIQPTIVATNRYDVYLNSLIDKPHYYFDFMEIMRSADAEDEVYIHLNNNGGYVDTAMQIINAIKDSSAKITTCVDGACHSAASLILLSGDEVKVSGHGTMLCHYYSGCASGKGNDIEKQVDFDKTYYKKFFKKIYKNFLTDDEIKNLIKGTDVWMDSKEILKRLKNIVKPKGL
;
A
#
# COMPACT_ATOMS: atom_id res chain seq x y z
N MET A 1 16.22 18.78 -34.36
CA MET A 1 15.43 17.95 -35.28
C MET A 1 14.45 17.18 -34.39
N GLU A 2 13.22 17.67 -34.33
CA GLU A 2 12.14 16.99 -33.58
C GLU A 2 11.68 15.77 -34.38
N ASN A 3 11.88 14.58 -33.82
CA ASN A 3 11.25 13.36 -34.32
C ASN A 3 9.74 13.46 -34.08
N LYS A 4 8.99 13.86 -35.10
CA LYS A 4 7.54 13.69 -35.13
C LYS A 4 7.27 12.19 -35.28
N GLU A 5 6.89 11.52 -34.19
CA GLU A 5 6.31 10.19 -34.26
C GLU A 5 5.02 10.28 -35.12
N GLU A 6 5.06 9.63 -36.28
CA GLU A 6 3.86 9.48 -37.10
C GLU A 6 2.83 8.64 -36.37
N LYS A 7 1.68 9.25 -36.07
CA LYS A 7 0.55 8.54 -35.48
C LYS A 7 0.08 7.42 -36.41
N PRO A 8 -0.24 6.23 -35.91
CA PRO A 8 -0.72 5.13 -36.74
C PRO A 8 -1.97 5.56 -37.51
N LYS A 9 -1.97 5.33 -38.83
CA LYS A 9 -3.14 5.59 -39.67
C LYS A 9 -4.21 4.53 -39.37
N ILE A 10 -5.33 4.96 -38.78
CA ILE A 10 -6.47 4.10 -38.49
C ILE A 10 -7.28 3.94 -39.81
N PRO A 11 -7.48 2.70 -40.29
CA PRO A 11 -8.31 2.48 -41.47
C PRO A 11 -9.75 2.91 -41.21
N GLN A 12 -10.28 3.76 -42.07
CA GLN A 12 -11.71 4.11 -42.03
C GLN A 12 -12.46 3.36 -43.12
N ASN A 13 -13.62 2.82 -42.78
CA ASN A 13 -14.57 2.28 -43.74
C ASN A 13 -15.96 2.85 -43.47
N ASP A 14 -16.85 2.75 -44.46
CA ASP A 14 -18.19 3.34 -44.39
C ASP A 14 -19.11 2.73 -43.34
N PHE A 15 -18.72 1.59 -42.76
CA PHE A 15 -19.50 0.84 -41.77
C PHE A 15 -19.00 1.03 -40.34
N CYS A 16 -17.76 1.53 -40.14
CA CYS A 16 -17.16 1.72 -38.84
C CYS A 16 -16.28 2.97 -38.81
N LYS A 17 -16.68 3.97 -38.05
CA LYS A 17 -15.91 5.18 -37.82
C LYS A 17 -15.19 5.09 -36.48
N ILE A 18 -13.87 4.94 -36.51
CA ILE A 18 -13.06 4.91 -35.31
C ILE A 18 -12.52 6.30 -35.05
N GLN A 19 -12.84 6.89 -33.91
CA GLN A 19 -12.28 8.16 -33.46
C GLN A 19 -11.47 7.87 -32.19
N PRO A 20 -10.15 8.14 -32.21
CA PRO A 20 -9.34 8.02 -31.00
C PRO A 20 -9.75 9.13 -30.02
N THR A 21 -10.05 8.73 -28.79
CA THR A 21 -10.18 9.66 -27.67
C THR A 21 -8.83 9.71 -26.98
N ILE A 22 -8.21 10.91 -26.92
CA ILE A 22 -6.98 11.10 -26.16
C ILE A 22 -7.41 11.46 -24.74
N VAL A 23 -7.10 10.57 -23.78
CA VAL A 23 -7.27 10.82 -22.35
C VAL A 23 -5.90 11.25 -21.82
N ALA A 24 -5.82 12.44 -21.23
CA ALA A 24 -4.62 12.85 -20.52
C ALA A 24 -4.59 12.12 -19.18
N THR A 25 -3.56 11.34 -18.94
CA THR A 25 -3.35 10.62 -17.67
C THR A 25 -2.08 11.14 -17.01
N ASN A 26 -2.09 11.25 -15.69
CA ASN A 26 -0.89 11.55 -14.93
C ASN A 26 -0.36 10.28 -14.27
N ARG A 27 0.96 10.23 -14.15
CA ARG A 27 1.62 9.25 -13.30
C ARG A 27 2.35 9.97 -12.18
N TYR A 28 2.08 9.52 -10.96
CA TYR A 28 2.73 10.03 -9.75
C TYR A 28 3.62 8.92 -9.17
N ASP A 29 4.91 9.21 -8.99
CA ASP A 29 5.85 8.33 -8.30
C ASP A 29 6.13 8.92 -6.91
N VAL A 30 5.65 8.27 -5.86
CA VAL A 30 5.78 8.68 -4.46
C VAL A 30 6.79 7.78 -3.75
N TYR A 31 7.80 8.36 -3.11
CA TYR A 31 8.87 7.62 -2.44
C TYR A 31 8.74 7.68 -0.92
N LEU A 32 8.47 6.56 -0.28
CA LEU A 32 8.46 6.41 1.17
C LEU A 32 9.76 5.73 1.64
N ASN A 33 10.86 6.48 1.62
CA ASN A 33 12.21 5.99 1.89
C ASN A 33 12.73 6.31 3.30
N SER A 34 11.93 7.02 4.11
CA SER A 34 12.23 7.31 5.52
C SER A 34 11.26 6.56 6.41
N LEU A 35 11.52 6.55 7.73
CA LEU A 35 10.54 6.05 8.69
C LEU A 35 9.16 6.70 8.48
N ILE A 36 8.11 5.93 8.68
CA ILE A 36 6.74 6.46 8.72
C ILE A 36 6.62 7.25 10.02
N ASP A 37 6.73 8.57 9.88
CA ASP A 37 6.77 9.53 10.99
C ASP A 37 5.42 10.27 11.11
N LYS A 38 5.43 11.47 11.67
CA LYS A 38 4.23 12.26 11.99
C LYS A 38 3.38 12.56 10.77
N PRO A 39 2.05 12.58 10.91
CA PRO A 39 1.10 12.72 9.80
C PRO A 39 1.31 13.96 8.92
N HIS A 40 1.80 15.07 9.49
CA HIS A 40 1.99 16.32 8.73
C HIS A 40 3.07 16.25 7.66
N TYR A 41 3.97 15.26 7.70
CA TYR A 41 4.96 15.04 6.63
C TYR A 41 4.35 14.44 5.35
N TYR A 42 3.09 14.03 5.39
CA TYR A 42 2.40 13.35 4.29
C TYR A 42 1.29 14.18 3.66
N PHE A 43 1.26 15.51 3.89
CA PHE A 43 0.21 16.37 3.32
C PHE A 43 0.18 16.33 1.80
N ASP A 44 1.33 16.46 1.13
CA ASP A 44 1.40 16.39 -0.34
C ASP A 44 0.94 15.03 -0.87
N PHE A 45 1.29 13.95 -0.17
CA PHE A 45 0.77 12.62 -0.48
C PHE A 45 -0.76 12.57 -0.37
N MET A 46 -1.32 13.11 0.71
CA MET A 46 -2.77 13.14 0.91
C MET A 46 -3.49 13.97 -0.17
N GLU A 47 -2.88 15.07 -0.61
CA GLU A 47 -3.42 15.89 -1.71
C GLU A 47 -3.42 15.12 -3.04
N ILE A 48 -2.33 14.40 -3.37
CA ILE A 48 -2.28 13.54 -4.56
C ILE A 48 -3.38 12.48 -4.49
N MET A 49 -3.52 11.76 -3.35
CA MET A 49 -4.53 10.71 -3.20
C MET A 49 -5.97 11.22 -3.37
N ARG A 50 -6.24 12.46 -2.96
CA ARG A 50 -7.58 13.08 -3.07
C ARG A 50 -7.88 13.66 -4.43
N SER A 51 -6.86 14.16 -5.14
CA SER A 51 -7.01 14.89 -6.39
C SER A 51 -6.80 14.03 -7.64
N ALA A 52 -6.19 12.86 -7.50
CA ALA A 52 -5.95 11.96 -8.62
C ALA A 52 -7.26 11.33 -9.12
N ASP A 53 -7.43 11.35 -10.43
CA ASP A 53 -8.61 10.82 -11.13
C ASP A 53 -8.48 9.31 -11.41
N ALA A 54 -9.56 8.69 -11.88
CA ALA A 54 -9.62 7.25 -12.16
C ALA A 54 -8.68 6.80 -13.30
N GLU A 55 -8.30 7.70 -14.18
CA GLU A 55 -7.36 7.48 -15.27
C GLU A 55 -5.91 7.66 -14.85
N ASP A 56 -5.66 8.27 -13.67
CA ASP A 56 -4.31 8.49 -13.15
C ASP A 56 -3.73 7.22 -12.51
N GLU A 57 -2.41 7.11 -12.51
CA GLU A 57 -1.66 6.03 -11.88
C GLU A 57 -0.75 6.59 -10.77
N VAL A 58 -0.80 5.98 -9.59
CA VAL A 58 0.10 6.32 -8.48
C VAL A 58 0.96 5.11 -8.13
N TYR A 59 2.27 5.30 -8.15
CA TYR A 59 3.26 4.31 -7.73
C TYR A 59 3.85 4.72 -6.38
N ILE A 60 3.68 3.87 -5.37
CA ILE A 60 4.22 4.11 -4.02
C ILE A 60 5.43 3.21 -3.82
N HIS A 61 6.61 3.81 -3.83
CA HIS A 61 7.91 3.15 -3.71
C HIS A 61 8.31 3.02 -2.26
N LEU A 62 8.54 1.79 -1.80
CA LEU A 62 8.84 1.44 -0.42
C LEU A 62 10.29 0.93 -0.29
N ASN A 63 11.13 1.72 0.38
CA ASN A 63 12.37 1.28 1.00
C ASN A 63 12.35 1.78 2.45
N ASN A 64 11.59 1.10 3.32
CA ASN A 64 11.08 1.66 4.55
C ASN A 64 11.01 0.62 5.67
N ASN A 65 11.55 0.97 6.84
CA ASN A 65 11.55 0.10 8.03
C ASN A 65 10.27 0.21 8.90
N GLY A 66 9.26 0.96 8.44
CA GLY A 66 8.02 1.15 9.18
C GLY A 66 8.02 2.42 10.02
N GLY A 67 7.27 2.44 11.10
CA GLY A 67 7.11 3.59 11.98
C GLY A 67 5.73 3.67 12.62
N TYR A 68 5.15 4.87 12.74
CA TYR A 68 3.86 5.08 13.41
C TYR A 68 2.71 4.38 12.68
N VAL A 69 2.04 3.48 13.39
CA VAL A 69 0.90 2.72 12.86
C VAL A 69 -0.28 3.65 12.53
N ASP A 70 -0.52 4.68 13.33
CA ASP A 70 -1.61 5.64 13.09
C ASP A 70 -1.41 6.42 11.79
N THR A 71 -0.17 6.84 11.50
CA THR A 71 0.18 7.46 10.21
C THR A 71 0.03 6.48 9.06
N ALA A 72 0.45 5.22 9.24
CA ALA A 72 0.26 4.19 8.23
C ALA A 72 -1.23 3.92 7.97
N MET A 73 -2.08 3.93 8.99
CA MET A 73 -3.54 3.82 8.83
C MET A 73 -4.12 4.99 8.03
N GLN A 74 -3.63 6.21 8.27
CA GLN A 74 -4.04 7.38 7.48
C GLN A 74 -3.65 7.24 6.01
N ILE A 75 -2.42 6.79 5.73
CA ILE A 75 -1.94 6.50 4.37
C ILE A 75 -2.80 5.42 3.70
N ILE A 76 -3.09 4.32 4.42
CA ILE A 76 -3.93 3.23 3.93
C ILE A 76 -5.34 3.70 3.60
N ASN A 77 -5.93 4.54 4.43
CA ASN A 77 -7.25 5.10 4.16
C ASN A 77 -7.23 5.99 2.92
N ALA A 78 -6.22 6.86 2.76
CA ALA A 78 -6.07 7.69 1.57
C ALA A 78 -5.91 6.86 0.28
N ILE A 79 -5.13 5.76 0.34
CA ILE A 79 -5.00 4.80 -0.77
C ILE A 79 -6.36 4.20 -1.15
N LYS A 80 -7.16 3.81 -0.15
CA LYS A 80 -8.47 3.18 -0.39
C LYS A 80 -9.54 4.14 -0.89
N ASP A 81 -9.43 5.41 -0.51
CA ASP A 81 -10.39 6.45 -0.88
C ASP A 81 -10.04 7.11 -2.23
N SER A 82 -8.83 6.88 -2.75
CA SER A 82 -8.40 7.42 -4.04
C SER A 82 -9.13 6.76 -5.21
N SER A 83 -9.49 7.56 -6.22
CA SER A 83 -10.05 7.07 -7.48
C SER A 83 -8.97 6.49 -8.41
N ALA A 84 -7.70 6.89 -8.24
CA ALA A 84 -6.59 6.47 -9.08
C ALA A 84 -6.23 5.00 -8.87
N LYS A 85 -5.57 4.41 -9.87
CA LYS A 85 -4.98 3.07 -9.74
C LYS A 85 -3.68 3.15 -8.94
N ILE A 86 -3.64 2.48 -7.80
CA ILE A 86 -2.50 2.51 -6.88
C ILE A 86 -1.64 1.25 -7.01
N THR A 87 -0.38 1.42 -7.40
CA THR A 87 0.63 0.36 -7.40
C THR A 87 1.63 0.60 -6.28
N THR A 88 1.76 -0.34 -5.35
CA THR A 88 2.78 -0.31 -4.30
C THR A 88 3.99 -1.14 -4.73
N CYS A 89 5.21 -0.63 -4.47
CA CYS A 89 6.46 -1.22 -4.93
C CYS A 89 7.40 -1.50 -3.76
N VAL A 90 7.92 -2.72 -3.65
CA VAL A 90 9.01 -3.04 -2.72
C VAL A 90 10.32 -2.81 -3.46
N ASP A 91 11.00 -1.70 -3.20
CA ASP A 91 12.29 -1.37 -3.82
C ASP A 91 13.48 -1.85 -3.01
N GLY A 92 13.31 -2.03 -1.70
CA GLY A 92 14.30 -2.51 -0.76
C GLY A 92 13.63 -3.13 0.47
N ALA A 93 13.77 -2.48 1.62
CA ALA A 93 13.07 -2.89 2.84
C ALA A 93 11.59 -2.49 2.80
N CYS A 94 10.72 -3.38 3.22
CA CYS A 94 9.29 -3.12 3.44
C CYS A 94 8.88 -3.75 4.77
N HIS A 95 9.21 -3.09 5.87
CA HIS A 95 9.11 -3.68 7.19
C HIS A 95 8.03 -3.01 8.05
N SER A 96 7.44 -3.79 8.98
CA SER A 96 6.52 -3.25 9.99
C SER A 96 5.34 -2.50 9.35
N ALA A 97 5.09 -1.26 9.75
CA ALA A 97 4.01 -0.43 9.23
C ALA A 97 4.05 -0.26 7.69
N ALA A 98 5.24 -0.30 7.05
CA ALA A 98 5.37 -0.27 5.60
C ALA A 98 4.75 -1.51 4.93
N SER A 99 4.81 -2.67 5.58
CA SER A 99 4.18 -3.90 5.07
C SER A 99 2.65 -3.80 5.01
N LEU A 100 2.04 -3.03 5.89
CA LEU A 100 0.61 -2.76 5.90
C LEU A 100 0.22 -1.86 4.71
N ILE A 101 1.04 -0.83 4.43
CA ILE A 101 0.86 0.07 3.28
C ILE A 101 1.02 -0.72 1.98
N LEU A 102 2.04 -1.58 1.87
CA LEU A 102 2.27 -2.42 0.69
C LEU A 102 1.01 -3.21 0.29
N LEU A 103 0.37 -3.84 1.28
CA LEU A 103 -0.78 -4.71 1.04
C LEU A 103 -2.08 -3.93 0.79
N SER A 104 -2.07 -2.60 0.86
CA SER A 104 -3.26 -1.76 0.64
C SER A 104 -3.42 -1.26 -0.79
N GLY A 105 -2.36 -1.30 -1.63
CA GLY A 105 -2.43 -0.90 -3.04
C GLY A 105 -3.27 -1.87 -3.90
N ASP A 106 -3.68 -1.46 -5.09
CA ASP A 106 -4.41 -2.30 -6.05
C ASP A 106 -3.50 -3.36 -6.67
N GLU A 107 -2.28 -2.96 -7.01
CA GLU A 107 -1.22 -3.84 -7.50
C GLU A 107 0.01 -3.77 -6.60
N VAL A 108 0.79 -4.85 -6.58
CA VAL A 108 2.05 -4.92 -5.83
C VAL A 108 3.17 -5.34 -6.77
N LYS A 109 4.24 -4.55 -6.80
CA LYS A 109 5.51 -4.88 -7.49
C LYS A 109 6.60 -5.16 -6.47
N VAL A 110 7.48 -6.10 -6.77
CA VAL A 110 8.56 -6.49 -5.86
C VAL A 110 9.87 -6.56 -6.63
N SER A 111 10.85 -5.78 -6.22
CA SER A 111 12.22 -5.80 -6.74
C SER A 111 12.98 -7.07 -6.31
N GLY A 112 13.95 -7.51 -7.13
CA GLY A 112 14.65 -8.78 -6.94
C GLY A 112 15.37 -8.95 -5.58
N HIS A 113 15.74 -7.86 -4.92
CA HIS A 113 16.39 -7.83 -3.60
C HIS A 113 15.49 -7.25 -2.50
N GLY A 114 14.19 -7.15 -2.74
CA GLY A 114 13.23 -6.67 -1.74
C GLY A 114 13.09 -7.63 -0.56
N THR A 115 12.89 -7.06 0.62
CA THR A 115 12.62 -7.81 1.87
C THR A 115 11.36 -7.30 2.54
N MET A 116 10.68 -8.16 3.29
CA MET A 116 9.49 -7.77 4.02
C MET A 116 9.53 -8.37 5.44
N LEU A 117 9.09 -7.56 6.40
CA LEU A 117 8.86 -7.99 7.77
C LEU A 117 7.41 -7.70 8.17
N CYS A 118 6.69 -8.74 8.52
CA CYS A 118 5.40 -8.64 9.19
C CYS A 118 5.57 -8.96 10.67
N HIS A 119 5.17 -8.03 11.53
CA HIS A 119 5.16 -8.23 12.97
C HIS A 119 3.99 -7.49 13.62
N TYR A 120 3.68 -7.81 14.89
CA TYR A 120 2.63 -7.15 15.61
C TYR A 120 3.08 -5.76 16.08
N TYR A 121 2.14 -4.88 16.44
CA TYR A 121 2.49 -3.54 16.88
C TYR A 121 3.31 -3.56 18.17
N SER A 122 4.17 -2.58 18.33
CA SER A 122 4.81 -2.21 19.59
C SER A 122 4.39 -0.79 19.96
N GLY A 123 4.28 -0.50 21.22
CA GLY A 123 3.89 0.82 21.69
C GLY A 123 4.14 0.98 23.18
N CYS A 124 3.90 2.19 23.67
CA CYS A 124 3.91 2.52 25.08
C CYS A 124 2.64 3.28 25.44
N ALA A 125 2.15 3.09 26.65
CA ALA A 125 1.07 3.85 27.22
C ALA A 125 1.59 4.54 28.50
N SER A 126 1.21 5.80 28.71
CA SER A 126 1.60 6.56 29.88
C SER A 126 0.43 7.42 30.37
N GLY A 127 0.34 7.61 31.68
CA GLY A 127 -0.75 8.40 32.29
C GLY A 127 -1.20 7.81 33.61
N LYS A 128 -2.46 8.04 33.98
CA LYS A 128 -3.06 7.41 35.17
C LYS A 128 -3.27 5.93 34.95
N GLY A 129 -3.13 5.12 35.99
CA GLY A 129 -3.20 3.66 35.89
C GLY A 129 -4.46 3.13 35.18
N ASN A 130 -5.62 3.65 35.51
CA ASN A 130 -6.88 3.27 34.87
C ASN A 130 -6.97 3.68 33.37
N ASP A 131 -6.29 4.76 32.97
CA ASP A 131 -6.27 5.22 31.60
C ASP A 131 -5.33 4.36 30.76
N ILE A 132 -4.17 4.00 31.33
CA ILE A 132 -3.22 3.05 30.71
C ILE A 132 -3.91 1.72 30.45
N GLU A 133 -4.63 1.15 31.46
CA GLU A 133 -5.33 -0.13 31.34
C GLU A 133 -6.36 -0.09 30.20
N LYS A 134 -7.21 0.94 30.17
CA LYS A 134 -8.24 1.12 29.14
C LYS A 134 -7.63 1.24 27.75
N GLN A 135 -6.54 2.01 27.61
CA GLN A 135 -5.84 2.18 26.33
C GLN A 135 -5.26 0.85 25.84
N VAL A 136 -4.56 0.14 26.71
CA VAL A 136 -3.97 -1.17 26.38
C VAL A 136 -5.03 -2.19 25.96
N ASP A 137 -6.17 -2.23 26.62
CA ASP A 137 -7.26 -3.15 26.28
C ASP A 137 -7.94 -2.78 24.97
N PHE A 138 -8.11 -1.48 24.71
CA PHE A 138 -8.59 -0.99 23.40
C PHE A 138 -7.62 -1.38 22.29
N ASP A 139 -6.33 -1.07 22.45
CA ASP A 139 -5.28 -1.35 21.47
C ASP A 139 -5.19 -2.84 21.13
N LYS A 140 -5.18 -3.70 22.14
CA LYS A 140 -5.18 -5.17 21.94
C LYS A 140 -6.36 -5.61 21.07
N THR A 141 -7.54 -5.06 21.33
CA THR A 141 -8.75 -5.47 20.60
C THR A 141 -8.77 -4.88 19.20
N TYR A 142 -8.43 -3.62 19.06
CA TYR A 142 -8.45 -2.89 17.79
C TYR A 142 -7.39 -3.42 16.82
N TYR A 143 -6.12 -3.42 17.25
CA TYR A 143 -5.02 -3.85 16.39
C TYR A 143 -5.11 -5.32 16.01
N LYS A 144 -5.61 -6.19 16.88
CA LYS A 144 -5.88 -7.58 16.51
C LYS A 144 -6.81 -7.71 15.31
N LYS A 145 -7.88 -6.91 15.25
CA LYS A 145 -8.82 -6.89 14.12
C LYS A 145 -8.18 -6.27 12.88
N PHE A 146 -7.46 -5.15 13.05
CA PHE A 146 -6.81 -4.42 11.98
C PHE A 146 -5.74 -5.28 11.27
N PHE A 147 -4.80 -5.85 12.01
CA PHE A 147 -3.75 -6.71 11.45
C PHE A 147 -4.34 -7.97 10.78
N LYS A 148 -5.34 -8.60 11.40
CA LYS A 148 -6.06 -9.70 10.76
C LYS A 148 -6.65 -9.31 9.41
N LYS A 149 -7.26 -8.12 9.31
CA LYS A 149 -7.87 -7.63 8.07
C LYS A 149 -6.83 -7.39 6.98
N ILE A 150 -5.71 -6.75 7.31
CA ILE A 150 -4.67 -6.38 6.32
C ILE A 150 -3.90 -7.62 5.84
N TYR A 151 -3.49 -8.50 6.76
CA TYR A 151 -2.68 -9.68 6.41
C TYR A 151 -3.51 -10.87 5.90
N LYS A 152 -4.85 -10.78 5.96
CA LYS A 152 -5.72 -11.83 5.41
C LYS A 152 -5.35 -12.13 3.95
N ASN A 153 -5.28 -13.41 3.61
CA ASN A 153 -4.87 -13.93 2.30
C ASN A 153 -3.38 -13.77 1.93
N PHE A 154 -2.61 -12.96 2.65
CA PHE A 154 -1.17 -12.86 2.50
C PHE A 154 -0.41 -13.77 3.47
N LEU A 155 -0.81 -13.76 4.72
CA LEU A 155 -0.36 -14.71 5.75
C LEU A 155 -1.44 -15.78 5.98
N THR A 156 -1.01 -16.96 6.40
CA THR A 156 -1.93 -18.01 6.85
C THR A 156 -2.58 -17.63 8.18
N ASP A 157 -3.72 -18.23 8.50
CA ASP A 157 -4.40 -17.98 9.79
C ASP A 157 -3.52 -18.32 11.00
N ASP A 158 -2.67 -19.34 10.88
CA ASP A 158 -1.76 -19.73 11.96
C ASP A 158 -0.57 -18.77 12.10
N GLU A 159 -0.05 -18.25 10.97
CA GLU A 159 0.96 -17.17 10.99
C GLU A 159 0.38 -15.92 11.64
N ILE A 160 -0.84 -15.51 11.29
CA ILE A 160 -1.50 -14.35 11.91
C ILE A 160 -1.72 -14.57 13.42
N LYS A 161 -2.13 -15.78 13.85
CA LYS A 161 -2.27 -16.09 15.27
C LYS A 161 -0.94 -15.99 16.01
N ASN A 162 0.15 -16.50 15.42
CA ASN A 162 1.48 -16.47 15.99
C ASN A 162 2.08 -15.06 15.98
N LEU A 163 1.83 -14.27 14.92
CA LEU A 163 2.22 -12.87 14.82
C LEU A 163 1.60 -12.05 15.97
N ILE A 164 0.32 -12.24 16.27
CA ILE A 164 -0.36 -11.58 17.41
C ILE A 164 0.26 -11.97 18.76
N LYS A 165 0.91 -13.14 18.84
CA LYS A 165 1.63 -13.62 20.03
C LYS A 165 3.10 -13.17 20.06
N GLY A 166 3.57 -12.42 19.06
CA GLY A 166 4.91 -11.85 18.98
C GLY A 166 5.90 -12.62 18.10
N THR A 167 5.44 -13.49 17.21
CA THR A 167 6.31 -14.16 16.23
C THR A 167 6.41 -13.31 14.98
N ASP A 168 7.62 -12.91 14.61
CA ASP A 168 7.90 -12.14 13.40
C ASP A 168 7.97 -13.04 12.16
N VAL A 169 7.50 -12.52 11.03
CA VAL A 169 7.55 -13.22 9.73
C VAL A 169 8.42 -12.42 8.77
N TRP A 170 9.62 -12.93 8.53
CA TRP A 170 10.60 -12.38 7.58
C TRP A 170 10.48 -13.07 6.22
N MET A 171 10.55 -12.28 5.15
CA MET A 171 10.43 -12.79 3.78
C MET A 171 11.41 -12.10 2.84
N ASP A 172 11.97 -12.87 1.92
CA ASP A 172 12.66 -12.37 0.75
C ASP A 172 11.68 -12.10 -0.41
N SER A 173 12.18 -11.51 -1.49
CA SER A 173 11.38 -11.19 -2.67
C SER A 173 10.67 -12.40 -3.28
N LYS A 174 11.28 -13.59 -3.23
CA LYS A 174 10.69 -14.82 -3.80
C LYS A 174 9.49 -15.28 -3.00
N GLU A 175 9.61 -15.27 -1.67
CA GLU A 175 8.49 -15.65 -0.80
C GLU A 175 7.36 -14.59 -0.86
N ILE A 176 7.69 -13.28 -0.93
CA ILE A 176 6.69 -12.22 -1.11
C ILE A 176 5.90 -12.48 -2.40
N LEU A 177 6.59 -12.66 -3.53
CA LEU A 177 5.96 -12.90 -4.83
C LEU A 177 5.11 -14.18 -4.85
N LYS A 178 5.55 -15.24 -4.18
CA LYS A 178 4.80 -16.49 -4.05
C LYS A 178 3.47 -16.26 -3.32
N ARG A 179 3.49 -15.49 -2.21
CA ARG A 179 2.30 -15.19 -1.40
C ARG A 179 1.32 -14.27 -2.13
N LEU A 180 1.83 -13.29 -2.86
CA LEU A 180 1.00 -12.37 -3.65
C LEU A 180 0.16 -13.08 -4.72
N LYS A 181 0.62 -14.21 -5.27
CA LYS A 181 -0.17 -15.02 -6.22
C LYS A 181 -1.47 -15.57 -5.63
N ASN A 182 -1.53 -15.71 -4.31
CA ASN A 182 -2.70 -16.24 -3.61
C ASN A 182 -3.70 -15.14 -3.23
N ILE A 183 -3.34 -13.86 -3.43
CA ILE A 183 -4.23 -12.73 -3.15
C ILE A 183 -5.13 -12.51 -4.36
N VAL A 184 -6.35 -13.03 -4.30
CA VAL A 184 -7.43 -12.60 -5.20
C VAL A 184 -7.94 -11.26 -4.67
N LYS A 185 -7.56 -10.16 -5.31
CA LYS A 185 -8.15 -8.84 -5.01
C LYS A 185 -9.47 -8.73 -5.76
N PRO A 186 -10.63 -8.62 -5.08
CA PRO A 186 -11.86 -8.27 -5.76
C PRO A 186 -11.69 -6.85 -6.32
N LYS A 187 -11.89 -6.67 -7.63
CA LYS A 187 -12.07 -5.35 -8.21
C LYS A 187 -13.39 -4.79 -7.66
N GLY A 188 -13.30 -3.70 -6.92
CA GLY A 188 -14.43 -2.87 -6.52
C GLY A 188 -15.23 -3.40 -5.32
N LEU A 189 -15.03 -2.83 -4.17
CA LEU A 189 -16.03 -2.58 -3.12
C LEU A 189 -15.86 -1.14 -2.69
#